data_e98acfbea05535ed805633196446af10
#
_entry.id   e98acfbea05535ed805633196446af10
#
_cell.length_a   1.000
_cell.length_b   1.000
_cell.length_c   1.000
_cell.angle_alpha   90.00
_cell.angle_beta   90.00
_cell.angle_gamma   90.00
#
_symmetry.space_group_name_H-M   'P 1'
#
loop_
_entity.id
_entity.type
_entity.pdbx_description
1 polymer ?
#
loop_
_entity_poly.entity_id
_entity_poly.type
_entity_poly.pdbx_seq_one_letter_code
_entity_poly.pdbx_strand_id
1 'polypeptide(L)'
;TTAQGYFTLPKVKAGKYVLKVSYIGFQPTMLPLQLSAQNPNKNVGTLALKTDAVMLAEAVVTAEAPQVTVSEDTLMYNSSAYRTPEGAMLEELVKKLPGAEIDDDGNVKINGKDLKKIMVDGKEFFGGDVKTGLKNLPVDMIDRLKTYDKKSDLARITGIDDGEEETVLDLTVKKGMNQGWFGNADAAVGTEDRYAGRLMLNRFVDNTQVSLIASANNVNNQGFSGGGGGPRWRRNNGLNAPKELGLNFATETAKLELGGSARYNYNDADIANVNSSERFLQNGNSYSNSNSLNRNKNSTFNADFRLEWKPDSMTNIIFRPNFSYGKTDNSSSSLSGTFNADPYSLVTNPNDYLDFDVINNEDPLKDIRVNATNTGSLSDSKTVSTDATLQINRKLNDKGRNVTFRGRFGYGDNDNNQYTESMTRYYQIPTNPDSTLIRNQYITTPTNNYSYSAQVTYSEPIARATFLQFSYQFQYKYSESDKTTFDLYKIN
;
A
#
# COMPACT_ATOMS: atom_id res chain seq x y z
N THR A 1 -18.85 45.39 54.59
CA THR A 1 -18.76 46.20 53.36
C THR A 1 -20.13 46.39 52.75
N THR A 2 -20.45 47.56 52.24
CA THR A 2 -21.64 47.83 51.45
C THR A 2 -21.43 47.48 49.97
N ALA A 3 -22.49 47.42 49.19
CA ALA A 3 -22.42 47.21 47.76
C ALA A 3 -21.61 48.29 47.02
N GLN A 4 -21.46 49.50 47.62
CA GLN A 4 -20.68 50.60 47.09
C GLN A 4 -19.21 50.59 47.59
N GLY A 5 -18.79 49.54 48.31
CA GLY A 5 -17.41 49.38 48.79
C GLY A 5 -17.10 50.08 50.10
N TYR A 6 -18.05 50.70 50.78
CA TYR A 6 -17.79 51.29 52.11
C TYR A 6 -17.72 50.19 53.18
N PHE A 7 -16.76 50.33 54.09
CA PHE A 7 -16.61 49.43 55.23
C PHE A 7 -16.33 50.19 56.51
N THR A 8 -16.74 49.62 57.63
CA THR A 8 -16.43 50.11 58.97
C THR A 8 -16.05 48.92 59.85
N LEU A 9 -14.98 49.05 60.60
CA LEU A 9 -14.53 48.06 61.57
C LEU A 9 -14.73 48.65 62.99
N PRO A 10 -15.87 48.39 63.66
CA PRO A 10 -16.17 48.91 64.96
C PRO A 10 -15.42 48.18 66.08
N LYS A 11 -15.19 48.90 67.24
CA LYS A 11 -14.63 48.32 68.45
C LYS A 11 -13.20 47.79 68.34
N VAL A 12 -12.36 48.41 67.50
CA VAL A 12 -10.93 48.06 67.41
C VAL A 12 -10.19 48.77 68.51
N LYS A 13 -9.43 48.04 69.34
CA LYS A 13 -8.63 48.65 70.48
C LYS A 13 -7.46 49.43 69.91
N ALA A 14 -6.94 50.39 70.77
CA ALA A 14 -5.74 51.08 70.42
C ALA A 14 -4.56 50.09 70.25
N GLY A 15 -3.77 50.26 69.16
CA GLY A 15 -2.66 49.37 68.82
C GLY A 15 -2.17 49.60 67.40
N LYS A 16 -1.13 48.87 67.04
CA LYS A 16 -0.63 48.79 65.63
C LYS A 16 -1.27 47.63 64.90
N TYR A 17 -1.81 47.90 63.73
CA TYR A 17 -2.49 46.93 62.92
C TYR A 17 -2.05 46.98 61.46
N VAL A 18 -2.30 45.89 60.72
CA VAL A 18 -2.18 45.91 59.29
C VAL A 18 -3.60 45.58 58.74
N LEU A 19 -4.19 46.53 58.02
CA LEU A 19 -5.42 46.33 57.34
C LEU A 19 -5.18 45.61 56.01
N LYS A 20 -5.64 44.38 55.86
CA LYS A 20 -5.59 43.63 54.59
C LYS A 20 -6.96 43.75 53.89
N VAL A 21 -6.94 44.31 52.69
CA VAL A 21 -8.11 44.38 51.81
C VAL A 21 -7.91 43.46 50.65
N SER A 22 -8.81 42.51 50.42
CA SER A 22 -8.76 41.56 49.33
C SER A 22 -10.15 41.40 48.69
N TYR A 23 -10.17 41.23 47.36
CA TYR A 23 -11.34 40.96 46.59
C TYR A 23 -11.01 40.01 45.46
N ILE A 24 -11.91 39.15 45.07
CA ILE A 24 -11.69 38.16 43.99
C ILE A 24 -11.35 38.91 42.72
N GLY A 25 -10.22 38.55 42.07
CA GLY A 25 -9.73 39.20 40.84
C GLY A 25 -8.89 40.45 41.05
N PHE A 26 -8.53 40.77 42.34
CA PHE A 26 -7.68 41.90 42.68
C PHE A 26 -6.51 41.50 43.61
N GLN A 27 -5.38 42.16 43.46
CA GLN A 27 -4.24 41.95 44.34
C GLN A 27 -4.56 42.49 45.77
N PRO A 28 -4.28 41.68 46.80
CA PRO A 28 -4.53 42.15 48.17
C PRO A 28 -3.61 43.33 48.52
N THR A 29 -4.22 44.40 49.03
CA THR A 29 -3.49 45.56 49.51
C THR A 29 -3.39 45.51 51.03
N MET A 30 -2.20 45.79 51.54
CA MET A 30 -1.91 45.83 52.98
C MET A 30 -1.57 47.26 53.40
N LEU A 31 -2.30 47.81 54.36
CA LEU A 31 -2.11 49.16 54.91
C LEU A 31 -1.77 49.10 56.42
N PRO A 32 -0.54 49.51 56.82
CA PRO A 32 -0.21 49.62 58.24
C PRO A 32 -1.01 50.76 58.91
N LEU A 33 -1.66 50.51 60.03
CA LEU A 33 -2.49 51.43 60.76
C LEU A 33 -2.00 51.52 62.24
N GLN A 34 -2.05 52.71 62.81
CA GLN A 34 -1.85 52.89 64.23
C GLN A 34 -3.08 53.61 64.79
N LEU A 35 -3.73 53.00 65.78
CA LEU A 35 -4.88 53.54 66.47
C LEU A 35 -4.37 53.95 67.88
N SER A 36 -4.71 55.18 68.34
CA SER A 36 -4.41 55.65 69.66
C SER A 36 -5.68 55.91 70.45
N ALA A 37 -5.62 55.88 71.79
CA ALA A 37 -6.78 56.18 72.65
C ALA A 37 -7.29 57.60 72.48
N GLN A 38 -6.39 58.54 72.00
CA GLN A 38 -6.74 59.91 71.73
C GLN A 38 -7.37 60.20 70.38
N ASN A 39 -7.21 59.26 69.43
CA ASN A 39 -7.84 59.35 68.10
C ASN A 39 -8.47 57.96 67.72
N PRO A 40 -9.66 57.68 68.28
CA PRO A 40 -10.26 56.37 68.13
C PRO A 40 -10.88 56.11 66.75
N ASN A 41 -11.10 57.09 65.91
CA ASN A 41 -11.65 57.02 64.60
C ASN A 41 -10.58 57.34 63.53
N LYS A 42 -10.19 56.33 62.77
CA LYS A 42 -9.23 56.48 61.69
C LYS A 42 -9.93 56.25 60.33
N ASN A 43 -10.01 57.35 59.59
CA ASN A 43 -10.43 57.22 58.19
C ASN A 43 -9.24 56.81 57.33
N VAL A 44 -9.36 55.70 56.59
CA VAL A 44 -8.30 55.15 55.73
C VAL A 44 -8.42 55.64 54.29
N GLY A 45 -9.45 56.46 54.01
CA GLY A 45 -9.65 56.97 52.65
C GLY A 45 -10.09 55.90 51.66
N THR A 46 -9.96 56.18 50.40
CA THR A 46 -10.27 55.23 49.32
C THR A 46 -9.05 54.33 49.04
N LEU A 47 -9.21 53.02 49.17
CA LEU A 47 -8.19 52.02 48.87
C LEU A 47 -8.45 51.43 47.49
N ALA A 48 -7.72 51.86 46.50
CA ALA A 48 -7.79 51.29 45.15
C ALA A 48 -7.10 49.93 45.11
N LEU A 49 -7.79 48.89 44.75
CA LEU A 49 -7.21 47.57 44.50
C LEU A 49 -6.74 47.50 43.05
N LYS A 50 -5.53 46.97 42.82
CA LYS A 50 -5.05 46.66 41.47
C LYS A 50 -5.64 45.36 41.02
N THR A 51 -6.13 45.29 39.80
CA THR A 51 -6.56 44.04 39.19
C THR A 51 -5.44 43.02 39.26
N ASP A 52 -5.72 41.88 39.81
CA ASP A 52 -4.84 40.73 39.69
C ASP A 52 -5.15 40.12 38.32
N ALA A 53 -4.38 40.61 37.32
CA ALA A 53 -4.30 39.93 36.04
C ALA A 53 -3.40 38.68 36.21
N VAL A 54 -3.77 37.78 37.12
CA VAL A 54 -3.47 36.38 36.89
C VAL A 54 -4.31 36.03 35.65
N MET A 55 -3.69 36.10 34.47
CA MET A 55 -4.11 35.23 33.41
C MET A 55 -4.23 33.86 34.06
N LEU A 56 -5.43 33.36 34.20
CA LEU A 56 -5.66 31.93 34.30
C LEU A 56 -4.86 31.40 33.14
N ALA A 57 -3.65 30.89 33.38
CA ALA A 57 -3.04 29.96 32.48
C ALA A 57 -4.15 28.96 32.28
N GLU A 58 -4.69 28.94 31.05
CA GLU A 58 -5.67 28.01 30.58
C GLU A 58 -5.24 26.69 31.17
N ALA A 59 -5.98 26.15 32.11
CA ALA A 59 -5.76 24.77 32.52
C ALA A 59 -6.06 23.99 31.25
N VAL A 60 -5.03 23.81 30.43
CA VAL A 60 -5.03 22.84 29.35
C VAL A 60 -5.18 21.53 30.08
N VAL A 61 -6.41 21.08 30.23
CA VAL A 61 -6.72 19.70 30.54
C VAL A 61 -6.25 18.96 29.30
N THR A 62 -4.97 18.60 29.29
CA THR A 62 -4.46 17.59 28.40
C THR A 62 -5.05 16.29 28.87
N ALA A 63 -6.31 16.06 28.52
CA ALA A 63 -6.82 14.71 28.43
C ALA A 63 -6.00 14.08 27.31
N GLU A 64 -5.08 13.17 27.65
CA GLU A 64 -4.47 12.32 26.66
C GLU A 64 -5.61 11.56 26.01
N ALA A 65 -5.89 11.88 24.76
CA ALA A 65 -6.91 11.15 24.01
C ALA A 65 -6.48 9.69 24.00
N PRO A 66 -7.41 8.73 24.27
CA PRO A 66 -7.07 7.33 24.30
C PRO A 66 -6.42 6.94 22.95
N GLN A 67 -5.37 6.12 23.02
CA GLN A 67 -4.65 5.67 21.82
C GLN A 67 -5.59 4.97 20.86
N VAL A 68 -6.48 4.15 21.38
CA VAL A 68 -7.47 3.36 20.63
C VAL A 68 -8.84 3.54 21.26
N THR A 69 -9.84 3.76 20.44
CA THR A 69 -11.25 3.78 20.84
C THR A 69 -11.99 2.76 19.98
N VAL A 70 -12.82 1.94 20.62
CA VAL A 70 -13.67 0.96 19.95
C VAL A 70 -15.10 1.52 19.92
N SER A 71 -15.70 1.60 18.75
CA SER A 71 -17.09 2.01 18.57
C SER A 71 -17.77 1.04 17.61
N GLU A 72 -18.68 0.22 18.11
CA GLU A 72 -19.33 -0.87 17.37
C GLU A 72 -18.26 -1.76 16.68
N ASP A 73 -18.28 -1.86 15.36
CA ASP A 73 -17.33 -2.65 14.56
C ASP A 73 -16.13 -1.84 14.05
N THR A 74 -15.94 -0.60 14.56
CA THR A 74 -14.87 0.31 14.12
C THR A 74 -13.82 0.49 15.20
N LEU A 75 -12.56 0.24 14.88
CA LEU A 75 -11.40 0.62 15.68
C LEU A 75 -10.90 1.98 15.21
N MET A 76 -10.77 2.90 16.14
CA MET A 76 -10.32 4.25 15.88
C MET A 76 -9.00 4.51 16.62
N TYR A 77 -7.95 4.84 15.88
CA TYR A 77 -6.64 5.16 16.40
C TYR A 77 -6.41 6.67 16.31
N ASN A 78 -5.90 7.26 17.37
CA ASN A 78 -5.51 8.67 17.37
C ASN A 78 -4.04 8.79 16.92
N SER A 79 -3.78 9.43 15.78
CA SER A 79 -2.42 9.54 15.23
C SER A 79 -1.45 10.25 16.18
N SER A 80 -1.91 11.25 16.94
CA SER A 80 -1.08 12.01 17.86
C SER A 80 -0.61 11.22 19.09
N ALA A 81 -1.23 10.07 19.38
CA ALA A 81 -0.82 9.19 20.47
C ALA A 81 0.41 8.34 20.14
N TYR A 82 0.83 8.32 18.87
CA TYR A 82 1.96 7.52 18.39
C TYR A 82 3.10 8.43 17.94
N ARG A 83 4.27 8.30 18.55
CA ARG A 83 5.45 9.09 18.16
C ARG A 83 6.03 8.55 16.86
N THR A 84 6.01 9.37 15.82
CA THR A 84 6.66 9.11 14.54
C THR A 84 7.75 10.15 14.30
N PRO A 85 8.80 9.81 13.52
CA PRO A 85 9.77 10.81 13.05
C PRO A 85 9.07 11.92 12.26
N GLU A 86 9.67 13.11 12.24
CA GLU A 86 9.22 14.20 11.38
C GLU A 86 9.30 13.78 9.91
N GLY A 87 8.25 14.08 9.12
CA GLY A 87 8.16 13.64 7.72
C GLY A 87 7.90 12.15 7.52
N ALA A 88 7.54 11.41 8.58
CA ALA A 88 7.22 9.98 8.46
C ALA A 88 6.00 9.74 7.58
N MET A 89 6.04 8.65 6.81
CA MET A 89 4.91 8.18 6.02
C MET A 89 4.00 7.26 6.83
N LEU A 90 2.79 7.06 6.37
CA LEU A 90 1.74 6.24 7.01
C LEU A 90 2.25 4.86 7.44
N GLU A 91 3.15 4.24 6.69
CA GLU A 91 3.76 2.95 7.01
C GLU A 91 4.38 2.94 8.43
N GLU A 92 5.11 4.01 8.80
CA GLU A 92 5.76 4.12 10.11
C GLU A 92 4.74 4.26 11.26
N LEU A 93 3.60 4.86 10.98
CA LEU A 93 2.50 4.94 11.93
C LEU A 93 1.79 3.60 12.07
N VAL A 94 1.47 2.95 10.94
CA VAL A 94 0.77 1.66 10.93
C VAL A 94 1.58 0.57 11.66
N LYS A 95 2.91 0.54 11.53
CA LYS A 95 3.79 -0.37 12.28
C LYS A 95 3.67 -0.23 13.81
N LYS A 96 3.17 0.90 14.30
CA LYS A 96 3.01 1.19 15.73
C LYS A 96 1.60 0.96 16.24
N LEU A 97 0.64 0.70 15.35
CA LEU A 97 -0.75 0.47 15.75
C LEU A 97 -0.90 -0.91 16.41
N PRO A 98 -1.56 -1.00 17.56
CA PRO A 98 -1.88 -2.27 18.17
C PRO A 98 -2.69 -3.16 17.22
N GLY A 99 -2.26 -4.41 17.05
CA GLY A 99 -2.91 -5.37 16.17
C GLY A 99 -2.62 -5.21 14.68
N ALA A 100 -1.76 -4.26 14.28
CA ALA A 100 -1.31 -4.12 12.91
C ALA A 100 0.00 -4.89 12.68
N GLU A 101 0.05 -5.61 11.58
CA GLU A 101 1.21 -6.38 11.12
C GLU A 101 1.49 -6.02 9.67
N ILE A 102 2.73 -5.75 9.34
CA ILE A 102 3.19 -5.54 7.95
C ILE A 102 4.19 -6.65 7.66
N ASP A 103 3.85 -7.50 6.70
CA ASP A 103 4.75 -8.57 6.28
C ASP A 103 5.91 -8.01 5.43
N ASP A 104 6.87 -8.89 5.16
CA ASP A 104 8.01 -8.53 4.34
C ASP A 104 7.65 -8.15 2.89
N ASP A 105 6.48 -8.54 2.37
CA ASP A 105 5.97 -8.18 1.05
C ASP A 105 5.22 -6.85 1.06
N GLY A 106 5.04 -6.24 2.26
CA GLY A 106 4.30 -5.00 2.46
C GLY A 106 2.79 -5.16 2.48
N ASN A 107 2.30 -6.40 2.66
CA ASN A 107 0.89 -6.61 2.92
C ASN A 107 0.61 -6.31 4.39
N VAL A 108 -0.53 -5.71 4.64
CA VAL A 108 -0.92 -5.29 5.99
C VAL A 108 -2.05 -6.14 6.48
N LYS A 109 -1.94 -6.59 7.73
CA LYS A 109 -3.04 -7.17 8.48
C LYS A 109 -3.37 -6.29 9.67
N ILE A 110 -4.65 -6.12 9.96
CA ILE A 110 -5.11 -5.45 11.18
C ILE A 110 -6.03 -6.41 11.90
N ASN A 111 -5.67 -6.78 13.13
CA ASN A 111 -6.36 -7.80 13.94
C ASN A 111 -6.56 -9.13 13.20
N GLY A 112 -5.52 -9.55 12.46
CA GLY A 112 -5.54 -10.81 11.70
C GLY A 112 -6.28 -10.77 10.37
N LYS A 113 -6.96 -9.67 10.01
CA LYS A 113 -7.64 -9.48 8.73
C LYS A 113 -6.76 -8.73 7.73
N ASP A 114 -6.72 -9.20 6.49
CA ASP A 114 -5.96 -8.53 5.43
C ASP A 114 -6.57 -7.17 5.10
N LEU A 115 -5.77 -6.11 5.15
CA LEU A 115 -6.18 -4.79 4.71
C LEU A 115 -6.29 -4.77 3.18
N LYS A 116 -7.47 -4.44 2.66
CA LYS A 116 -7.75 -4.45 1.22
C LYS A 116 -7.67 -3.07 0.58
N LYS A 117 -7.97 -2.00 1.35
CA LYS A 117 -8.01 -0.63 0.81
C LYS A 117 -7.56 0.39 1.84
N ILE A 118 -6.92 1.46 1.35
CA ILE A 118 -6.72 2.70 2.08
C ILE A 118 -7.68 3.74 1.53
N MET A 119 -8.35 4.43 2.44
CA MET A 119 -9.26 5.52 2.14
C MET A 119 -8.76 6.80 2.79
N VAL A 120 -9.06 7.95 2.21
CA VAL A 120 -8.76 9.27 2.76
C VAL A 120 -10.06 10.07 2.78
N ASP A 121 -10.54 10.40 3.98
CA ASP A 121 -11.85 11.02 4.20
C ASP A 121 -12.99 10.29 3.44
N GLY A 122 -13.00 8.94 3.54
CA GLY A 122 -14.00 8.08 2.92
C GLY A 122 -13.83 7.80 1.41
N LYS A 123 -12.80 8.34 0.76
CA LYS A 123 -12.53 8.16 -0.68
C LYS A 123 -11.39 7.17 -0.91
N GLU A 124 -11.54 6.29 -1.89
CA GLU A 124 -10.49 5.32 -2.22
C GLU A 124 -9.22 6.03 -2.73
N PHE A 125 -8.07 5.62 -2.19
CA PHE A 125 -6.77 6.14 -2.58
C PHE A 125 -6.01 5.10 -3.41
N PHE A 126 -5.67 5.44 -4.65
CA PHE A 126 -5.01 4.56 -5.64
C PHE A 126 -5.69 3.20 -5.83
N GLY A 127 -7.04 3.19 -5.98
CA GLY A 127 -7.80 1.99 -6.35
C GLY A 127 -7.64 0.80 -5.40
N GLY A 128 -7.29 1.07 -4.13
CA GLY A 128 -7.05 0.02 -3.13
C GLY A 128 -5.62 -0.52 -3.09
N ASP A 129 -4.66 0.10 -3.76
CA ASP A 129 -3.25 -0.24 -3.57
C ASP A 129 -2.75 0.26 -2.20
N VAL A 130 -2.84 -0.65 -1.21
CA VAL A 130 -2.44 -0.40 0.17
C VAL A 130 -0.98 0.05 0.27
N LYS A 131 -0.08 -0.54 -0.51
CA LYS A 131 1.37 -0.23 -0.47
C LYS A 131 1.64 1.20 -0.89
N THR A 132 0.98 1.64 -1.94
CA THR A 132 1.09 3.04 -2.38
C THR A 132 0.56 4.00 -1.33
N GLY A 133 -0.57 3.73 -0.70
CA GLY A 133 -1.09 4.55 0.39
C GLY A 133 -0.14 4.63 1.58
N LEU A 134 0.43 3.50 2.01
CA LEU A 134 1.39 3.44 3.13
C LEU A 134 2.63 4.31 2.90
N LYS A 135 3.14 4.36 1.67
CA LYS A 135 4.41 5.01 1.34
C LYS A 135 4.27 6.46 0.89
N ASN A 136 3.04 6.90 0.61
CA ASN A 136 2.81 8.23 0.03
C ASN A 136 2.01 9.18 0.91
N LEU A 137 1.37 8.71 1.96
CA LEU A 137 0.58 9.56 2.83
C LEU A 137 1.40 9.97 4.05
N PRO A 138 1.71 11.27 4.23
CA PRO A 138 2.46 11.76 5.39
C PRO A 138 1.63 11.63 6.67
N VAL A 139 2.26 11.19 7.76
CA VAL A 139 1.60 11.11 9.08
C VAL A 139 1.12 12.47 9.56
N ASP A 140 1.85 13.53 9.22
CA ASP A 140 1.57 14.89 9.69
C ASP A 140 0.19 15.41 9.26
N MET A 141 -0.36 14.90 8.15
CA MET A 141 -1.71 15.26 7.70
C MET A 141 -2.83 14.48 8.40
N ILE A 142 -2.50 13.38 9.10
CA ILE A 142 -3.49 12.44 9.62
C ILE A 142 -3.90 12.85 11.04
N ASP A 143 -5.20 13.00 11.27
CA ASP A 143 -5.81 13.20 12.59
C ASP A 143 -6.11 11.85 13.25
N ARG A 144 -6.83 10.99 12.55
CA ARG A 144 -7.27 9.68 13.03
C ARG A 144 -7.22 8.63 11.93
N LEU A 145 -7.07 7.39 12.36
CA LEU A 145 -7.18 6.23 11.49
C LEU A 145 -8.37 5.39 11.99
N LYS A 146 -9.23 4.97 11.08
CA LYS A 146 -10.37 4.09 11.37
C LYS A 146 -10.19 2.81 10.59
N THR A 147 -10.31 1.67 11.26
CA THR A 147 -10.39 0.38 10.57
C THR A 147 -11.74 -0.26 10.85
N TYR A 148 -12.37 -0.71 9.80
CA TYR A 148 -13.67 -1.37 9.82
C TYR A 148 -13.84 -2.25 8.59
N ASP A 149 -14.80 -3.16 8.67
CA ASP A 149 -15.19 -3.98 7.52
C ASP A 149 -16.24 -3.23 6.70
N LYS A 150 -15.82 -2.77 5.52
CA LYS A 150 -16.69 -2.06 4.58
C LYS A 150 -17.55 -3.07 3.85
N LYS A 151 -18.85 -2.94 3.98
CA LYS A 151 -19.82 -3.75 3.26
C LYS A 151 -19.73 -3.54 1.75
N SER A 152 -20.09 -4.56 0.99
CA SER A 152 -20.20 -4.47 -0.46
C SER A 152 -21.10 -3.31 -0.89
N ASP A 153 -20.93 -2.81 -2.11
CA ASP A 153 -21.83 -1.77 -2.64
C ASP A 153 -23.28 -2.24 -2.67
N LEU A 154 -23.51 -3.53 -2.91
CA LEU A 154 -24.85 -4.10 -2.90
C LEU A 154 -25.46 -4.06 -1.50
N ALA A 155 -24.75 -4.55 -0.48
CA ALA A 155 -25.21 -4.55 0.90
C ALA A 155 -25.43 -3.11 1.41
N ARG A 156 -24.54 -2.18 1.07
CA ARG A 156 -24.65 -0.75 1.42
C ARG A 156 -25.91 -0.09 0.83
N ILE A 157 -26.25 -0.40 -0.43
CA ILE A 157 -27.37 0.23 -1.13
C ILE A 157 -28.70 -0.43 -0.72
N THR A 158 -28.72 -1.75 -0.60
CA THR A 158 -29.96 -2.50 -0.31
C THR A 158 -30.25 -2.57 1.19
N GLY A 159 -29.24 -2.40 2.05
CA GLY A 159 -29.33 -2.66 3.49
C GLY A 159 -29.37 -4.14 3.85
N ILE A 160 -29.17 -5.03 2.87
CA ILE A 160 -29.19 -6.49 3.05
C ILE A 160 -27.75 -6.98 2.97
N ASP A 161 -27.31 -7.67 4.02
CA ASP A 161 -25.98 -8.25 4.09
C ASP A 161 -25.86 -9.40 3.09
N ASP A 162 -24.84 -9.33 2.23
CA ASP A 162 -24.50 -10.34 1.24
C ASP A 162 -23.28 -11.19 1.64
N GLY A 163 -22.72 -10.94 2.82
CA GLY A 163 -21.54 -11.61 3.34
C GLY A 163 -20.23 -11.19 2.67
N GLU A 164 -20.26 -10.21 1.76
CA GLU A 164 -19.07 -9.64 1.13
C GLU A 164 -18.63 -8.38 1.89
N GLU A 165 -17.50 -8.47 2.58
CA GLU A 165 -16.91 -7.37 3.34
C GLU A 165 -15.44 -7.21 3.01
N GLU A 166 -14.94 -5.98 3.02
CA GLU A 166 -13.53 -5.65 2.81
C GLU A 166 -13.01 -4.85 4.02
N THR A 167 -11.97 -5.33 4.68
CA THR A 167 -11.31 -4.56 5.74
C THR A 167 -10.58 -3.35 5.13
N VAL A 168 -10.94 -2.17 5.59
CA VAL A 168 -10.39 -0.89 5.11
C VAL A 168 -9.74 -0.09 6.23
N LEU A 169 -8.74 0.73 5.86
CA LEU A 169 -8.14 1.74 6.71
C LEU A 169 -8.52 3.12 6.17
N ASP A 170 -9.40 3.82 6.86
CA ASP A 170 -9.86 5.15 6.49
C ASP A 170 -9.14 6.21 7.33
N LEU A 171 -8.45 7.11 6.66
CA LEU A 171 -7.66 8.18 7.24
C LEU A 171 -8.48 9.45 7.28
N THR A 172 -8.67 10.02 8.46
CA THR A 172 -9.26 11.35 8.62
C THR A 172 -8.16 12.39 8.57
N VAL A 173 -8.25 13.35 7.66
CA VAL A 173 -7.28 14.43 7.50
C VAL A 173 -7.52 15.51 8.56
N LYS A 174 -6.43 16.08 9.11
CA LYS A 174 -6.49 17.21 10.07
C LYS A 174 -7.25 18.40 9.48
N LYS A 175 -8.03 19.07 10.31
CA LYS A 175 -8.75 20.28 9.90
C LYS A 175 -7.80 21.32 9.29
N GLY A 176 -8.15 21.83 8.09
CA GLY A 176 -7.35 22.78 7.35
C GLY A 176 -6.29 22.18 6.42
N MET A 177 -5.99 20.89 6.53
CA MET A 177 -5.11 20.18 5.60
C MET A 177 -5.86 19.52 4.44
N ASN A 178 -7.18 19.54 4.46
CA ASN A 178 -8.04 19.09 3.36
C ASN A 178 -8.24 20.17 2.26
N GLN A 179 -7.54 21.29 2.35
CA GLN A 179 -7.57 22.40 1.38
C GLN A 179 -6.16 22.87 1.10
N GLY A 180 -5.64 22.60 -0.11
CA GLY A 180 -4.33 23.06 -0.51
C GLY A 180 -3.50 22.06 -1.30
N TRP A 181 -2.24 22.40 -1.43
CA TRP A 181 -1.20 21.57 -2.02
C TRP A 181 -0.26 21.07 -0.93
N PHE A 182 0.07 19.81 -0.97
CA PHE A 182 1.14 19.24 -0.14
C PHE A 182 1.85 18.13 -0.91
N GLY A 183 3.10 17.91 -0.57
CA GLY A 183 3.91 16.89 -1.23
C GLY A 183 5.32 16.89 -0.74
N ASN A 184 6.10 15.97 -1.26
CA ASN A 184 7.54 15.92 -1.08
C ASN A 184 8.23 15.58 -2.39
N ALA A 185 9.47 15.99 -2.49
CA ALA A 185 10.37 15.65 -3.59
C ALA A 185 11.74 15.35 -3.02
N ASP A 186 12.29 14.22 -3.42
CA ASP A 186 13.66 13.84 -3.08
C ASP A 186 14.43 13.59 -4.37
N ALA A 187 15.70 13.98 -4.38
CA ALA A 187 16.62 13.67 -5.45
C ALA A 187 18.00 13.34 -4.87
N ALA A 188 18.60 12.28 -5.35
CA ALA A 188 19.94 11.87 -4.96
C ALA A 188 20.75 11.42 -6.18
N VAL A 189 22.03 11.74 -6.18
CA VAL A 189 23.01 11.26 -7.14
C VAL A 189 24.18 10.65 -6.38
N GLY A 190 24.79 9.62 -6.94
CA GLY A 190 25.90 8.92 -6.33
C GLY A 190 27.02 8.68 -7.35
N THR A 191 28.07 8.00 -6.91
CA THR A 191 29.13 7.50 -7.79
C THR A 191 28.59 6.42 -8.73
N GLU A 192 29.32 6.11 -9.83
CA GLU A 192 28.96 5.05 -10.79
C GLU A 192 27.56 5.24 -11.41
N ASP A 193 27.21 6.47 -11.78
CA ASP A 193 25.94 6.85 -12.42
C ASP A 193 24.70 6.45 -11.60
N ARG A 194 24.83 6.34 -10.26
CA ARG A 194 23.70 6.05 -9.38
C ARG A 194 22.83 7.28 -9.19
N TYR A 195 21.53 7.05 -9.30
CA TYR A 195 20.54 8.09 -9.07
C TYR A 195 19.30 7.54 -8.35
N ALA A 196 18.62 8.42 -7.63
CA ALA A 196 17.28 8.19 -7.13
C ALA A 196 16.51 9.50 -7.13
N GLY A 197 15.29 9.47 -7.60
CA GLY A 197 14.37 10.59 -7.56
C GLY A 197 12.97 10.13 -7.21
N ARG A 198 12.27 10.92 -6.40
CA ARG A 198 10.90 10.65 -5.98
C ARG A 198 10.15 11.96 -5.83
N LEU A 199 8.94 12.00 -6.35
CA LEU A 199 8.02 13.11 -6.27
C LEU A 199 6.64 12.60 -5.86
N MET A 200 6.05 13.21 -4.86
CA MET A 200 4.65 13.09 -4.53
C MET A 200 4.05 14.47 -4.44
N LEU A 201 2.94 14.69 -5.11
CA LEU A 201 2.20 15.95 -5.10
C LEU A 201 0.71 15.64 -4.94
N ASN A 202 0.10 16.26 -3.93
CA ASN A 202 -1.33 16.11 -3.66
C ASN A 202 -1.97 17.50 -3.68
N ARG A 203 -3.16 17.56 -4.26
CA ARG A 203 -4.06 18.70 -4.17
C ARG A 203 -5.40 18.25 -3.64
N PHE A 204 -5.77 18.74 -2.47
CA PHE A 204 -7.07 18.53 -1.86
C PHE A 204 -7.83 19.84 -1.83
N VAL A 205 -9.06 19.81 -2.32
CA VAL A 205 -9.96 20.97 -2.31
C VAL A 205 -11.37 20.46 -2.06
N ASP A 206 -11.88 20.75 -0.87
CA ASP A 206 -13.19 20.30 -0.42
C ASP A 206 -13.39 18.78 -0.65
N ASN A 207 -14.29 18.41 -1.55
CA ASN A 207 -14.62 17.03 -1.87
C ASN A 207 -13.78 16.44 -3.01
N THR A 208 -12.78 17.18 -3.52
CA THR A 208 -11.93 16.73 -4.63
C THR A 208 -10.51 16.48 -4.16
N GLN A 209 -9.97 15.33 -4.50
CA GLN A 209 -8.61 14.90 -4.20
C GLN A 209 -7.92 14.50 -5.49
N VAL A 210 -6.73 15.04 -5.74
CA VAL A 210 -5.87 14.67 -6.87
C VAL A 210 -4.47 14.40 -6.31
N SER A 211 -3.89 13.28 -6.69
CA SER A 211 -2.55 12.87 -6.27
C SER A 211 -1.72 12.44 -7.46
N LEU A 212 -0.49 12.94 -7.54
CA LEU A 212 0.51 12.56 -8.53
C LEU A 212 1.71 11.97 -7.79
N ILE A 213 2.16 10.81 -8.23
CA ILE A 213 3.39 10.18 -7.76
C ILE A 213 4.31 9.89 -8.94
N ALA A 214 5.60 10.10 -8.75
CA ALA A 214 6.62 9.71 -9.72
C ALA A 214 7.89 9.25 -9.00
N SER A 215 8.49 8.18 -9.46
CA SER A 215 9.79 7.73 -8.97
C SER A 215 10.64 7.13 -10.06
N ALA A 216 11.95 7.29 -9.95
CA ALA A 216 12.92 6.63 -10.81
C ALA A 216 14.22 6.46 -10.04
N ASN A 217 14.81 5.27 -10.10
CA ASN A 217 16.12 5.02 -9.50
C ASN A 217 16.82 3.81 -10.12
N ASN A 218 18.12 3.66 -9.83
CA ASN A 218 18.93 2.48 -10.16
C ASN A 218 19.74 1.99 -8.94
N VAL A 219 19.23 2.19 -7.75
CA VAL A 219 19.84 1.83 -6.46
C VAL A 219 19.06 0.74 -5.73
N ASN A 220 18.32 -0.08 -6.47
CA ASN A 220 17.46 -1.15 -5.93
C ASN A 220 16.38 -0.66 -4.94
N ASN A 221 15.97 0.60 -5.02
CA ASN A 221 14.86 1.10 -4.25
C ASN A 221 13.55 0.77 -4.97
N GLN A 222 12.63 0.10 -4.32
CA GLN A 222 11.36 -0.33 -4.93
C GLN A 222 10.33 0.80 -5.14
N GLY A 223 10.72 2.07 -4.94
CA GLY A 223 9.82 3.21 -5.14
C GLY A 223 8.62 3.21 -4.22
N PHE A 224 7.46 3.61 -4.76
CA PHE A 224 6.20 3.69 -4.02
C PHE A 224 5.46 2.35 -3.88
N SER A 225 5.69 1.40 -4.79
CA SER A 225 4.99 0.11 -4.85
C SER A 225 5.72 -1.02 -4.13
N GLY A 226 6.96 -0.79 -3.68
CA GLY A 226 7.80 -1.83 -3.09
C GLY A 226 7.31 -2.30 -1.73
N GLY A 227 7.50 -3.58 -1.44
CA GLY A 227 7.16 -4.23 -0.17
C GLY A 227 7.83 -3.59 1.05
N GLY A 228 7.18 -3.73 2.20
CA GLY A 228 7.53 -3.10 3.46
C GLY A 228 8.91 -3.46 4.02
N GLY A 229 9.24 -2.73 5.05
CA GLY A 229 10.51 -2.55 5.72
C GLY A 229 11.26 -3.74 6.33
N GLY A 230 11.30 -4.88 5.66
CA GLY A 230 12.27 -5.93 5.99
C GLY A 230 13.68 -5.53 5.57
N PRO A 231 14.73 -6.22 6.06
CA PRO A 231 16.10 -5.93 5.66
C PRO A 231 16.21 -5.96 4.14
N ARG A 232 16.43 -4.80 3.54
CA ARG A 232 16.43 -4.54 2.09
C ARG A 232 17.36 -5.46 1.27
N TRP A 233 18.31 -6.11 1.93
CA TRP A 233 19.31 -7.00 1.33
C TRP A 233 18.82 -8.43 1.04
N ARG A 234 17.62 -8.82 1.50
CA ARG A 234 17.09 -10.18 1.33
C ARG A 234 16.31 -10.45 0.04
N ARG A 235 15.88 -9.41 -0.70
CA ARG A 235 14.92 -9.57 -1.82
C ARG A 235 15.32 -8.97 -3.16
N ASN A 236 16.34 -8.14 -3.21
CA ASN A 236 16.79 -7.59 -4.48
C ASN A 236 17.84 -8.52 -5.07
N ASN A 237 17.40 -9.52 -5.82
CA ASN A 237 18.29 -10.30 -6.65
C ASN A 237 18.75 -9.40 -7.79
N GLY A 238 20.06 -9.09 -7.83
CA GLY A 238 20.68 -8.30 -8.89
C GLY A 238 20.44 -6.79 -8.81
N LEU A 239 20.59 -6.11 -9.92
CA LEU A 239 20.43 -4.67 -10.09
C LEU A 239 19.06 -4.38 -10.71
N ASN A 240 18.29 -3.50 -10.07
CA ASN A 240 16.96 -3.09 -10.53
C ASN A 240 16.92 -1.59 -10.74
N ALA A 241 16.31 -1.16 -11.84
CA ALA A 241 16.09 0.24 -12.18
C ALA A 241 14.60 0.54 -12.38
N PRO A 242 13.80 0.55 -11.29
CA PRO A 242 12.38 0.82 -11.38
C PRO A 242 12.09 2.29 -11.68
N LYS A 243 11.03 2.51 -12.46
CA LYS A 243 10.44 3.82 -12.74
C LYS A 243 8.93 3.70 -12.57
N GLU A 244 8.32 4.69 -11.96
CA GLU A 244 6.88 4.69 -11.67
C GLU A 244 6.30 6.08 -11.91
N LEU A 245 5.11 6.12 -12.49
CA LEU A 245 4.27 7.30 -12.61
C LEU A 245 2.83 6.90 -12.26
N GLY A 246 2.23 7.59 -11.30
CA GLY A 246 0.87 7.32 -10.85
C GLY A 246 0.06 8.59 -10.69
N LEU A 247 -1.20 8.52 -11.09
CA LEU A 247 -2.20 9.56 -10.92
C LEU A 247 -3.41 8.96 -10.20
N ASN A 248 -3.89 9.64 -9.18
CA ASN A 248 -5.14 9.30 -8.50
C ASN A 248 -6.04 10.52 -8.44
N PHE A 249 -7.32 10.29 -8.57
CA PHE A 249 -8.33 11.33 -8.54
C PHE A 249 -9.59 10.81 -7.86
N ALA A 250 -10.20 11.61 -7.01
CA ALA A 250 -11.51 11.32 -6.41
C ALA A 250 -12.27 12.63 -6.19
N THR A 251 -13.55 12.63 -6.51
CA THR A 251 -14.46 13.75 -6.23
C THR A 251 -15.85 13.26 -5.89
N GLU A 252 -16.53 13.97 -5.02
CA GLU A 252 -17.87 13.62 -4.56
C GLU A 252 -18.77 14.84 -4.53
N THR A 253 -19.99 14.66 -5.01
CA THR A 253 -21.10 15.60 -4.88
C THR A 253 -22.31 14.88 -4.29
N ALA A 254 -23.38 15.58 -3.98
CA ALA A 254 -24.60 14.97 -3.43
C ALA A 254 -25.18 13.83 -4.30
N LYS A 255 -24.94 13.87 -5.62
CA LYS A 255 -25.53 12.90 -6.57
C LYS A 255 -24.49 12.08 -7.35
N LEU A 256 -23.23 12.46 -7.32
CA LEU A 256 -22.21 11.87 -8.16
C LEU A 256 -20.93 11.70 -7.37
N GLU A 257 -20.40 10.49 -7.35
CA GLU A 257 -19.07 10.14 -6.85
C GLU A 257 -18.26 9.60 -8.01
N LEU A 258 -17.11 10.21 -8.26
CA LEU A 258 -16.15 9.78 -9.28
C LEU A 258 -14.81 9.55 -8.63
N GLY A 259 -14.15 8.49 -9.01
CA GLY A 259 -12.80 8.19 -8.58
C GLY A 259 -12.08 7.33 -9.61
N GLY A 260 -10.77 7.33 -9.54
CA GLY A 260 -9.98 6.45 -10.38
C GLY A 260 -8.50 6.70 -10.22
N SER A 261 -7.74 5.72 -10.69
CA SER A 261 -6.29 5.83 -10.73
C SER A 261 -5.74 5.34 -12.06
N ALA A 262 -4.56 5.84 -12.42
CA ALA A 262 -3.78 5.36 -13.54
C ALA A 262 -2.32 5.25 -13.09
N ARG A 263 -1.68 4.13 -13.40
CA ARG A 263 -0.29 3.88 -13.00
C ARG A 263 0.48 3.21 -14.11
N TYR A 264 1.65 3.74 -14.38
CA TYR A 264 2.67 3.14 -15.23
C TYR A 264 3.87 2.74 -14.38
N ASN A 265 4.29 1.50 -14.49
CA ASN A 265 5.50 0.96 -13.89
C ASN A 265 6.41 0.40 -14.97
N TYR A 266 7.70 0.66 -14.85
CA TYR A 266 8.75 0.06 -15.63
C TYR A 266 9.85 -0.44 -14.70
N ASN A 267 10.38 -1.62 -14.95
CA ASN A 267 11.56 -2.14 -14.27
C ASN A 267 12.51 -2.78 -15.26
N ASP A 268 13.79 -2.48 -15.15
CA ASP A 268 14.89 -3.18 -15.85
C ASP A 268 15.75 -3.84 -14.77
N ALA A 269 15.78 -5.16 -14.77
CA ALA A 269 16.46 -5.95 -13.77
C ALA A 269 17.53 -6.82 -14.40
N ASP A 270 18.78 -6.68 -13.94
CA ASP A 270 19.90 -7.55 -14.27
C ASP A 270 20.22 -8.45 -13.07
N ILE A 271 20.07 -9.76 -13.25
CA ILE A 271 20.18 -10.75 -12.19
C ILE A 271 21.24 -11.77 -12.56
N ALA A 272 22.27 -11.88 -11.74
CA ALA A 272 23.28 -12.92 -11.84
C ALA A 272 23.10 -13.92 -10.68
N ASN A 273 22.98 -15.20 -10.99
CA ASN A 273 22.90 -16.25 -9.98
C ASN A 273 24.03 -17.26 -10.20
N VAL A 274 24.65 -17.65 -9.09
CA VAL A 274 25.61 -18.74 -9.00
C VAL A 274 25.08 -19.74 -8.01
N ASN A 275 24.85 -20.98 -8.46
CA ASN A 275 24.32 -22.04 -7.62
C ASN A 275 25.26 -23.23 -7.60
N SER A 276 25.39 -23.84 -6.42
CA SER A 276 26.03 -25.12 -6.19
C SER A 276 25.10 -25.98 -5.34
N SER A 277 24.87 -27.19 -5.73
CA SER A 277 24.01 -28.12 -5.01
C SER A 277 24.57 -29.53 -4.99
N GLU A 278 24.38 -30.21 -3.88
CA GLU A 278 24.63 -31.65 -3.71
C GLU A 278 23.28 -32.33 -3.47
N ARG A 279 23.02 -33.39 -4.21
CA ARG A 279 21.86 -34.27 -4.01
C ARG A 279 22.31 -35.63 -3.50
N PHE A 280 21.86 -35.99 -2.32
CA PHE A 280 22.14 -37.27 -1.71
C PHE A 280 21.22 -38.34 -2.29
N LEU A 281 21.79 -39.33 -2.96
CA LEU A 281 21.09 -40.42 -3.60
C LEU A 281 21.62 -41.76 -3.05
N GLN A 282 20.79 -42.81 -3.09
CA GLN A 282 21.16 -44.14 -2.58
C GLN A 282 22.36 -44.76 -3.32
N ASN A 283 22.57 -44.41 -4.60
CA ASN A 283 23.61 -44.99 -5.45
C ASN A 283 24.79 -44.03 -5.71
N GLY A 284 25.02 -43.07 -4.83
CA GLY A 284 26.07 -42.07 -4.93
C GLY A 284 25.49 -40.66 -5.12
N ASN A 285 26.22 -39.67 -4.59
CA ASN A 285 25.78 -38.27 -4.65
C ASN A 285 25.92 -37.69 -6.05
N SER A 286 25.06 -36.72 -6.37
CA SER A 286 25.13 -35.96 -7.60
C SER A 286 25.35 -34.48 -7.25
N TYR A 287 26.31 -33.86 -7.88
CA TYR A 287 26.71 -32.48 -7.69
C TYR A 287 26.31 -31.67 -8.92
N SER A 288 25.81 -30.46 -8.72
CA SER A 288 25.42 -29.58 -9.82
C SER A 288 25.88 -28.16 -9.53
N ASN A 289 26.54 -27.55 -10.49
CA ASN A 289 26.95 -26.17 -10.48
C ASN A 289 26.32 -25.43 -11.67
N SER A 290 25.93 -24.18 -11.47
CA SER A 290 25.38 -23.35 -12.54
C SER A 290 25.63 -21.86 -12.34
N ASN A 291 25.84 -21.16 -13.45
CA ASN A 291 25.86 -19.71 -13.57
C ASN A 291 24.70 -19.30 -14.47
N SER A 292 23.93 -18.30 -14.07
CA SER A 292 22.91 -17.73 -14.94
C SER A 292 22.91 -16.21 -14.88
N LEU A 293 22.72 -15.61 -16.04
CA LEU A 293 22.50 -14.17 -16.23
C LEU A 293 21.10 -13.99 -16.80
N ASN A 294 20.29 -13.18 -16.14
CA ASN A 294 18.93 -12.89 -16.56
C ASN A 294 18.73 -11.39 -16.60
N ARG A 295 18.22 -10.88 -17.70
CA ARG A 295 17.76 -9.51 -17.83
C ARG A 295 16.27 -9.50 -18.09
N ASN A 296 15.52 -8.85 -17.21
CA ASN A 296 14.07 -8.76 -17.29
C ASN A 296 13.64 -7.29 -17.36
N LYS A 297 13.01 -6.93 -18.47
CA LYS A 297 12.37 -5.62 -18.65
C LYS A 297 10.88 -5.81 -18.59
N ASN A 298 10.26 -5.19 -17.60
CA ASN A 298 8.82 -5.26 -17.40
C ASN A 298 8.21 -3.86 -17.41
N SER A 299 7.18 -3.66 -18.21
CA SER A 299 6.36 -2.45 -18.19
C SER A 299 4.90 -2.81 -17.99
N THR A 300 4.23 -2.12 -17.08
CA THR A 300 2.80 -2.31 -16.82
C THR A 300 2.10 -0.97 -16.76
N PHE A 301 0.92 -0.90 -17.34
CA PHE A 301 0.00 0.21 -17.21
C PHE A 301 -1.31 -0.33 -16.67
N ASN A 302 -1.77 0.22 -15.54
CA ASN A 302 -3.05 -0.13 -14.93
C ASN A 302 -3.87 1.14 -14.78
N ALA A 303 -5.16 1.05 -15.07
CA ALA A 303 -6.11 2.13 -14.87
C ALA A 303 -7.41 1.56 -14.34
N ASP A 304 -7.93 2.19 -13.31
CA ASP A 304 -9.24 1.91 -12.72
C ASP A 304 -10.07 3.17 -12.64
N PHE A 305 -11.37 3.00 -12.76
CA PHE A 305 -12.32 4.09 -12.63
C PHE A 305 -13.55 3.62 -11.87
N ARG A 306 -14.11 4.50 -11.06
CA ARG A 306 -15.38 4.30 -10.34
C ARG A 306 -16.29 5.48 -10.56
N LEU A 307 -17.50 5.19 -10.98
CA LEU A 307 -18.61 6.11 -11.03
C LEU A 307 -19.74 5.57 -10.17
N GLU A 308 -20.22 6.36 -9.22
CA GLU A 308 -21.48 6.12 -8.54
C GLU A 308 -22.40 7.32 -8.79
N TRP A 309 -23.55 7.08 -9.41
CA TRP A 309 -24.51 8.11 -9.74
C TRP A 309 -25.87 7.83 -9.12
N LYS A 310 -26.39 8.81 -8.41
CA LYS A 310 -27.70 8.81 -7.73
C LYS A 310 -28.61 9.83 -8.41
N PRO A 311 -29.21 9.51 -9.57
CA PRO A 311 -30.07 10.44 -10.31
C PRO A 311 -31.26 10.92 -9.47
N ASP A 312 -31.83 10.02 -8.65
CA ASP A 312 -32.88 10.27 -7.69
C ASP A 312 -32.64 9.47 -6.38
N SER A 313 -33.50 9.65 -5.37
CA SER A 313 -33.40 8.96 -4.06
C SER A 313 -33.63 7.46 -4.13
N MET A 314 -34.17 6.94 -5.22
CA MET A 314 -34.57 5.53 -5.41
C MET A 314 -33.63 4.77 -6.32
N THR A 315 -32.76 5.46 -7.10
CA THR A 315 -31.89 4.84 -8.08
C THR A 315 -30.43 5.06 -7.70
N ASN A 316 -29.65 3.99 -7.76
CA ASN A 316 -28.18 4.03 -7.65
C ASN A 316 -27.57 3.26 -8.81
N ILE A 317 -26.62 3.86 -9.49
CA ILE A 317 -25.89 3.28 -10.62
C ILE A 317 -24.40 3.33 -10.29
N ILE A 318 -23.77 2.16 -10.29
CA ILE A 318 -22.31 2.03 -10.07
C ILE A 318 -21.71 1.42 -11.31
N PHE A 319 -20.67 2.05 -11.85
CA PHE A 319 -19.88 1.54 -12.96
C PHE A 319 -18.40 1.53 -12.59
N ARG A 320 -17.76 0.37 -12.71
CA ARG A 320 -16.35 0.16 -12.35
C ARG A 320 -15.63 -0.56 -13.48
N PRO A 321 -15.04 0.13 -14.45
CA PRO A 321 -14.10 -0.43 -15.41
C PRO A 321 -12.69 -0.48 -14.83
N ASN A 322 -11.93 -1.47 -15.26
CA ASN A 322 -10.52 -1.67 -14.98
C ASN A 322 -9.81 -2.05 -16.29
N PHE A 323 -8.63 -1.51 -16.53
CA PHE A 323 -7.79 -1.81 -17.67
C PHE A 323 -6.36 -2.09 -17.21
N SER A 324 -5.76 -3.14 -17.74
CA SER A 324 -4.35 -3.47 -17.52
C SER A 324 -3.67 -3.81 -18.84
N TYR A 325 -2.48 -3.26 -19.04
CA TYR A 325 -1.56 -3.60 -20.11
C TYR A 325 -0.21 -3.97 -19.51
N GLY A 326 0.35 -5.10 -19.90
CA GLY A 326 1.67 -5.56 -19.50
C GLY A 326 2.52 -5.92 -20.72
N LYS A 327 3.82 -5.58 -20.66
CA LYS A 327 4.83 -6.04 -21.59
C LYS A 327 6.04 -6.50 -20.81
N THR A 328 6.50 -7.72 -21.09
CA THR A 328 7.71 -8.29 -20.49
C THR A 328 8.64 -8.76 -21.59
N ASP A 329 9.89 -8.29 -21.57
CA ASP A 329 10.97 -8.77 -22.40
C ASP A 329 12.01 -9.42 -21.47
N ASN A 330 12.29 -10.71 -21.65
CA ASN A 330 13.24 -11.45 -20.82
C ASN A 330 14.33 -12.08 -21.70
N SER A 331 15.58 -11.90 -21.26
CA SER A 331 16.75 -12.55 -21.85
C SER A 331 17.48 -13.33 -20.76
N SER A 332 17.71 -14.60 -20.97
CA SER A 332 18.45 -15.44 -20.03
C SER A 332 19.56 -16.23 -20.73
N SER A 333 20.68 -16.36 -20.03
CA SER A 333 21.77 -17.25 -20.40
C SER A 333 22.17 -18.07 -19.18
N SER A 334 22.33 -19.37 -19.34
CA SER A 334 22.68 -20.27 -18.24
C SER A 334 23.69 -21.30 -18.70
N LEU A 335 24.72 -21.44 -17.91
CA LEU A 335 25.73 -22.51 -18.02
C LEU A 335 25.57 -23.42 -16.80
N SER A 336 25.54 -24.74 -17.01
CA SER A 336 25.43 -25.69 -15.92
C SER A 336 26.22 -26.97 -16.17
N GLY A 337 26.68 -27.61 -15.11
CA GLY A 337 27.37 -28.87 -15.14
C GLY A 337 26.89 -29.79 -14.02
N THR A 338 26.74 -31.08 -14.32
CA THR A 338 26.45 -32.13 -13.34
C THR A 338 27.67 -33.04 -13.22
N PHE A 339 27.99 -33.43 -11.98
CA PHE A 339 29.16 -34.23 -11.64
C PHE A 339 28.73 -35.43 -10.74
N ASN A 340 29.43 -36.55 -10.87
CA ASN A 340 29.21 -37.75 -10.08
C ASN A 340 30.11 -37.82 -8.84
N ALA A 341 31.03 -36.86 -8.64
CA ALA A 341 31.82 -36.65 -7.45
C ALA A 341 31.93 -35.16 -7.13
N ASP A 342 32.38 -34.83 -5.93
CA ASP A 342 32.50 -33.45 -5.48
C ASP A 342 33.54 -32.67 -6.35
N PRO A 343 33.10 -31.70 -7.17
CA PRO A 343 34.00 -30.95 -8.04
C PRO A 343 34.94 -30.02 -7.28
N TYR A 344 34.57 -29.60 -6.06
CA TYR A 344 35.42 -28.77 -5.19
C TYR A 344 36.63 -29.50 -4.64
N SER A 345 36.65 -30.83 -4.73
CA SER A 345 37.82 -31.62 -4.38
C SER A 345 38.93 -31.51 -5.42
N LEU A 346 38.63 -31.10 -6.64
CA LEU A 346 39.58 -31.04 -7.76
C LEU A 346 39.94 -29.58 -8.16
N VAL A 347 38.99 -28.65 -8.02
CA VAL A 347 39.17 -27.24 -8.39
C VAL A 347 38.56 -26.33 -7.33
N THR A 348 39.11 -25.12 -7.18
CA THR A 348 38.64 -24.15 -6.20
C THR A 348 37.24 -23.62 -6.54
N ASN A 349 36.95 -23.38 -7.82
CA ASN A 349 35.67 -22.87 -8.30
C ASN A 349 35.19 -23.64 -9.53
N PRO A 350 34.35 -24.66 -9.38
CA PRO A 350 33.83 -25.43 -10.50
C PRO A 350 33.04 -24.63 -11.53
N ASN A 351 32.52 -23.45 -11.14
CA ASN A 351 31.75 -22.58 -12.05
C ASN A 351 32.61 -21.95 -13.17
N ASP A 352 33.96 -21.89 -13.02
CA ASP A 352 34.87 -21.39 -14.05
C ASP A 352 35.03 -22.41 -15.21
N TYR A 353 34.56 -23.65 -15.00
CA TYR A 353 34.66 -24.77 -15.96
C TYR A 353 33.30 -25.22 -16.49
N LEU A 354 32.33 -24.31 -16.65
CA LEU A 354 30.98 -24.61 -17.16
C LEU A 354 30.82 -24.27 -18.65
N ASP A 355 31.62 -23.34 -19.17
CA ASP A 355 31.61 -22.93 -20.58
C ASP A 355 32.22 -24.01 -21.47
N PHE A 356 31.57 -24.32 -22.62
CA PHE A 356 32.10 -25.30 -23.58
C PHE A 356 33.46 -24.94 -24.18
N ASP A 357 33.75 -23.66 -24.35
CA ASP A 357 35.06 -23.21 -24.85
C ASP A 357 36.16 -23.52 -23.85
N VAL A 358 35.88 -23.35 -22.54
CA VAL A 358 36.81 -23.74 -21.45
C VAL A 358 36.94 -25.25 -21.38
N ILE A 359 35.84 -26.00 -21.39
CA ILE A 359 35.82 -27.46 -21.35
C ILE A 359 36.59 -28.08 -22.51
N ASN A 360 36.47 -27.55 -23.72
CA ASN A 360 37.18 -28.06 -24.92
C ASN A 360 38.69 -27.86 -24.88
N ASN A 361 39.15 -26.81 -24.17
CA ASN A 361 40.58 -26.47 -24.11
C ASN A 361 41.27 -27.16 -22.91
N GLU A 362 40.66 -27.10 -21.73
CA GLU A 362 41.21 -27.65 -20.50
C GLU A 362 40.06 -27.97 -19.52
N ASP A 363 39.79 -29.26 -19.28
CA ASP A 363 38.77 -29.70 -18.35
C ASP A 363 39.34 -30.56 -17.23
N PRO A 364 39.70 -29.94 -16.08
CA PRO A 364 40.18 -30.69 -14.91
C PRO A 364 39.07 -31.55 -14.25
N LEU A 365 37.82 -31.34 -14.62
CA LEU A 365 36.65 -32.06 -14.11
C LEU A 365 36.17 -33.17 -15.05
N LYS A 366 36.88 -33.46 -16.11
CA LYS A 366 36.47 -34.40 -17.17
C LYS A 366 36.06 -35.77 -16.65
N ASP A 367 36.81 -36.33 -15.70
CA ASP A 367 36.58 -37.67 -15.22
C ASP A 367 35.33 -37.81 -14.34
N ILE A 368 34.89 -36.72 -13.75
CA ILE A 368 33.69 -36.67 -12.89
C ILE A 368 32.49 -36.00 -13.56
N ARG A 369 32.68 -35.35 -14.71
CA ARG A 369 31.61 -34.64 -15.42
C ARG A 369 30.63 -35.60 -16.08
N VAL A 370 29.35 -35.52 -15.68
CA VAL A 370 28.25 -36.30 -16.27
C VAL A 370 27.68 -35.58 -17.49
N ASN A 371 27.40 -34.32 -17.39
CA ASN A 371 26.96 -33.47 -18.48
C ASN A 371 27.34 -32.00 -18.27
N ALA A 372 27.30 -31.25 -19.35
CA ALA A 372 27.31 -29.81 -19.34
C ALA A 372 26.22 -29.29 -20.26
N THR A 373 25.53 -28.20 -19.85
CA THR A 373 24.46 -27.59 -20.61
C THR A 373 24.69 -26.10 -20.73
N ASN A 374 24.56 -25.58 -21.94
CA ASN A 374 24.49 -24.15 -22.22
C ASN A 374 23.09 -23.86 -22.79
N THR A 375 22.39 -22.91 -22.19
CA THR A 375 21.03 -22.53 -22.61
C THR A 375 20.95 -21.01 -22.73
N GLY A 376 20.49 -20.54 -23.89
CA GLY A 376 20.07 -19.17 -24.15
C GLY A 376 18.56 -19.12 -24.39
N SER A 377 17.88 -18.16 -23.80
CA SER A 377 16.45 -17.95 -24.03
C SER A 377 16.11 -16.47 -24.13
N LEU A 378 15.29 -16.15 -25.12
CA LEU A 378 14.68 -14.84 -25.30
C LEU A 378 13.18 -15.02 -25.25
N SER A 379 12.46 -14.25 -24.44
CA SER A 379 11.00 -14.28 -24.45
C SER A 379 10.43 -12.88 -24.41
N ASP A 380 9.35 -12.68 -25.14
CA ASP A 380 8.50 -11.52 -25.07
C ASP A 380 7.06 -11.93 -24.75
N SER A 381 6.43 -11.17 -23.87
CA SER A 381 5.03 -11.36 -23.53
C SER A 381 4.30 -10.03 -23.54
N LYS A 382 3.10 -10.01 -24.09
CA LYS A 382 2.19 -8.87 -24.06
C LYS A 382 0.87 -9.35 -23.50
N THR A 383 0.37 -8.65 -22.49
CA THR A 383 -0.91 -8.96 -21.86
C THR A 383 -1.78 -7.72 -21.88
N VAL A 384 -3.02 -7.89 -22.33
CA VAL A 384 -4.07 -6.88 -22.22
C VAL A 384 -5.21 -7.49 -21.44
N SER A 385 -5.71 -6.79 -20.43
CA SER A 385 -6.94 -7.20 -19.77
C SER A 385 -7.84 -6.00 -19.47
N THR A 386 -9.12 -6.22 -19.56
CA THR A 386 -10.13 -5.24 -19.15
C THR A 386 -11.29 -5.96 -18.49
N ASP A 387 -11.72 -5.40 -17.38
CA ASP A 387 -12.87 -5.85 -16.63
C ASP A 387 -13.81 -4.66 -16.40
N ALA A 388 -15.10 -4.91 -16.43
CA ALA A 388 -16.09 -3.88 -16.11
C ALA A 388 -17.24 -4.48 -15.30
N THR A 389 -17.67 -3.76 -14.27
CA THR A 389 -18.87 -4.09 -13.50
C THR A 389 -19.84 -2.93 -13.58
N LEU A 390 -21.07 -3.20 -14.01
CA LEU A 390 -22.19 -2.27 -13.96
C LEU A 390 -23.22 -2.82 -12.97
N GLN A 391 -23.56 -2.02 -11.97
CA GLN A 391 -24.61 -2.33 -11.01
C GLN A 391 -25.66 -1.22 -11.03
N ILE A 392 -26.91 -1.60 -11.20
CA ILE A 392 -28.05 -0.68 -11.16
C ILE A 392 -29.00 -1.20 -10.09
N ASN A 393 -29.24 -0.41 -9.06
CA ASN A 393 -30.22 -0.70 -8.04
C ASN A 393 -31.39 0.29 -8.16
N ARG A 394 -32.59 -0.22 -8.13
CA ARG A 394 -33.83 0.55 -8.06
C ARG A 394 -34.65 0.14 -6.84
N LYS A 395 -34.82 1.08 -5.89
CA LYS A 395 -35.83 0.93 -4.83
C LYS A 395 -37.20 1.10 -5.42
N LEU A 396 -38.11 0.19 -5.09
CA LEU A 396 -39.50 0.20 -5.58
C LEU A 396 -40.42 0.83 -4.55
N ASN A 397 -40.01 0.91 -3.27
CA ASN A 397 -40.69 1.59 -2.21
C ASN A 397 -39.72 1.94 -1.07
N ASP A 398 -40.20 2.69 -0.06
CA ASP A 398 -39.42 3.09 1.11
C ASP A 398 -39.31 1.98 2.18
N LYS A 399 -39.97 0.82 1.98
CA LYS A 399 -39.97 -0.31 2.93
C LYS A 399 -38.86 -1.33 2.67
N GLY A 400 -37.98 -1.08 1.65
CA GLY A 400 -36.84 -1.93 1.33
C GLY A 400 -37.02 -2.85 0.15
N ARG A 401 -38.20 -2.85 -0.54
CA ARG A 401 -38.38 -3.57 -1.82
C ARG A 401 -37.48 -2.97 -2.87
N ASN A 402 -36.68 -3.81 -3.52
CA ASN A 402 -35.75 -3.33 -4.54
C ASN A 402 -35.46 -4.38 -5.62
N VAL A 403 -34.98 -3.92 -6.77
CA VAL A 403 -34.44 -4.74 -7.85
C VAL A 403 -33.01 -4.27 -8.11
N THR A 404 -32.09 -5.21 -8.20
CA THR A 404 -30.70 -4.97 -8.56
C THR A 404 -30.36 -5.74 -9.81
N PHE A 405 -29.80 -5.04 -10.80
CA PHE A 405 -29.12 -5.63 -11.95
C PHE A 405 -27.61 -5.48 -11.74
N ARG A 406 -26.85 -6.57 -11.94
CA ARG A 406 -25.38 -6.57 -11.94
C ARG A 406 -24.89 -7.24 -13.22
N GLY A 407 -24.23 -6.47 -14.07
CA GLY A 407 -23.54 -6.95 -15.26
C GLY A 407 -22.03 -6.95 -15.02
N ARG A 408 -21.34 -8.01 -15.44
CA ARG A 408 -19.87 -8.06 -15.43
C ARG A 408 -19.40 -8.49 -16.81
N PHE A 409 -18.33 -7.85 -17.27
CA PHE A 409 -17.63 -8.18 -18.49
C PHE A 409 -16.14 -8.29 -18.18
N GLY A 410 -15.48 -9.28 -18.76
CA GLY A 410 -14.03 -9.44 -18.69
C GLY A 410 -13.49 -9.88 -20.05
N TYR A 411 -12.38 -9.30 -20.45
CA TYR A 411 -11.61 -9.64 -21.63
C TYR A 411 -10.13 -9.73 -21.27
N GLY A 412 -9.45 -10.74 -21.78
CA GLY A 412 -8.01 -10.89 -21.63
C GLY A 412 -7.40 -11.46 -22.91
N ASP A 413 -6.29 -10.88 -23.31
CA ASP A 413 -5.46 -11.30 -24.42
C ASP A 413 -4.01 -11.35 -23.96
N ASN A 414 -3.33 -12.46 -24.22
CA ASN A 414 -1.94 -12.66 -23.84
C ASN A 414 -1.20 -13.36 -24.97
N ASP A 415 -0.24 -12.66 -25.55
CA ASP A 415 0.73 -13.20 -26.49
C ASP A 415 2.03 -13.49 -25.76
N ASN A 416 2.47 -14.72 -25.80
CA ASN A 416 3.77 -15.13 -25.25
C ASN A 416 4.57 -15.84 -26.32
N ASN A 417 5.76 -15.29 -26.63
CA ASN A 417 6.71 -15.81 -27.59
C ASN A 417 8.02 -16.12 -26.88
N GLN A 418 8.57 -17.28 -27.17
CA GLN A 418 9.83 -17.72 -26.58
C GLN A 418 10.72 -18.37 -27.62
N TYR A 419 11.95 -17.88 -27.71
CA TYR A 419 13.03 -18.53 -28.42
C TYR A 419 13.97 -19.17 -27.41
N THR A 420 14.34 -20.44 -27.62
CA THR A 420 15.25 -21.16 -26.73
C THR A 420 16.27 -21.92 -27.57
N GLU A 421 17.54 -21.71 -27.28
CA GLU A 421 18.66 -22.51 -27.78
C GLU A 421 19.31 -23.21 -26.60
N SER A 422 19.41 -24.54 -26.64
CA SER A 422 20.03 -25.34 -25.58
C SER A 422 20.93 -26.39 -26.21
N MET A 423 22.15 -26.48 -25.70
CA MET A 423 23.11 -27.52 -26.02
C MET A 423 23.48 -28.28 -24.77
N THR A 424 23.21 -29.57 -24.73
CA THR A 424 23.64 -30.47 -23.64
C THR A 424 24.58 -31.49 -24.17
N ARG A 425 25.78 -31.58 -23.59
CA ARG A 425 26.79 -32.59 -23.90
C ARG A 425 26.90 -33.57 -22.74
N TYR A 426 26.86 -34.86 -23.07
CA TYR A 426 26.94 -35.97 -22.12
C TYR A 426 28.31 -36.63 -22.25
N TYR A 427 29.00 -36.83 -21.11
CA TYR A 427 30.37 -37.33 -21.05
C TYR A 427 30.50 -38.78 -20.60
N GLN A 428 29.48 -39.30 -19.93
CA GLN A 428 29.52 -40.63 -19.31
C GLN A 428 28.51 -41.61 -19.87
N ILE A 429 28.10 -41.47 -21.13
CA ILE A 429 27.27 -42.47 -21.81
C ILE A 429 28.17 -43.56 -22.39
N PRO A 430 28.10 -44.82 -21.91
CA PRO A 430 29.07 -45.87 -22.30
C PRO A 430 29.03 -46.19 -23.80
N THR A 431 27.85 -46.09 -24.41
CA THR A 431 27.64 -46.44 -25.85
C THR A 431 27.93 -45.29 -26.80
N ASN A 432 27.93 -44.06 -26.32
CA ASN A 432 28.19 -42.86 -27.13
C ASN A 432 28.73 -41.72 -26.27
N PRO A 433 30.00 -41.80 -25.84
CA PRO A 433 30.62 -40.73 -25.09
C PRO A 433 30.63 -39.46 -25.94
N ASP A 434 30.48 -38.30 -25.30
CA ASP A 434 30.39 -36.99 -25.92
C ASP A 434 29.17 -36.75 -26.81
N SER A 435 28.10 -37.53 -26.62
CA SER A 435 26.82 -37.29 -27.27
C SER A 435 26.31 -35.87 -26.95
N THR A 436 25.91 -35.14 -27.99
CA THR A 436 25.43 -33.77 -27.88
C THR A 436 23.98 -33.70 -28.32
N LEU A 437 23.14 -33.18 -27.45
CA LEU A 437 21.72 -32.86 -27.73
C LEU A 437 21.62 -31.36 -27.96
N ILE A 438 21.23 -30.98 -29.18
CA ILE A 438 20.92 -29.56 -29.51
C ILE A 438 19.41 -29.41 -29.63
N ARG A 439 18.88 -28.42 -28.94
CA ARG A 439 17.49 -28.04 -29.06
C ARG A 439 17.44 -26.54 -29.37
N ASN A 440 16.83 -26.20 -30.49
CA ASN A 440 16.63 -24.82 -30.93
C ASN A 440 15.17 -24.68 -31.31
N GLN A 441 14.40 -23.94 -30.50
CA GLN A 441 12.95 -23.91 -30.61
C GLN A 441 12.43 -22.48 -30.52
N TYR A 442 11.41 -22.21 -31.32
CA TYR A 442 10.55 -21.07 -31.18
C TYR A 442 9.16 -21.52 -30.76
N ILE A 443 8.65 -20.96 -29.66
CA ILE A 443 7.38 -21.31 -29.08
C ILE A 443 6.52 -20.06 -29.05
N THR A 444 5.30 -20.16 -29.59
CA THR A 444 4.31 -19.09 -29.46
C THR A 444 3.07 -19.64 -28.74
N THR A 445 2.51 -18.86 -27.86
CA THR A 445 1.36 -19.27 -27.05
C THR A 445 0.38 -18.09 -26.90
N PRO A 446 -0.35 -17.74 -27.97
CA PRO A 446 -1.44 -16.79 -27.87
C PRO A 446 -2.57 -17.37 -26.99
N THR A 447 -3.10 -16.54 -26.12
CA THR A 447 -4.23 -16.92 -25.24
C THR A 447 -5.24 -15.80 -25.26
N ASN A 448 -6.49 -16.14 -25.59
CA ASN A 448 -7.60 -15.21 -25.57
C ASN A 448 -8.69 -15.72 -24.63
N ASN A 449 -9.22 -14.84 -23.81
CA ASN A 449 -10.29 -15.18 -22.90
C ASN A 449 -11.31 -14.04 -22.81
N TYR A 450 -12.57 -14.38 -22.71
CA TYR A 450 -13.61 -13.43 -22.38
C TYR A 450 -14.68 -14.06 -21.52
N SER A 451 -15.30 -13.23 -20.70
CA SER A 451 -16.38 -13.64 -19.83
C SER A 451 -17.42 -12.55 -19.71
N TYR A 452 -18.66 -12.94 -19.60
CA TYR A 452 -19.72 -12.01 -19.23
C TYR A 452 -20.72 -12.71 -18.31
N SER A 453 -21.26 -11.93 -17.39
CA SER A 453 -22.32 -12.39 -16.51
C SER A 453 -23.37 -11.32 -16.30
N ALA A 454 -24.59 -11.73 -16.14
CA ALA A 454 -25.72 -10.89 -15.81
C ALA A 454 -26.47 -11.52 -14.63
N GLN A 455 -26.72 -10.73 -13.60
CA GLN A 455 -27.46 -11.14 -12.42
C GLN A 455 -28.58 -10.16 -12.16
N VAL A 456 -29.77 -10.67 -11.90
CA VAL A 456 -30.92 -9.90 -11.44
C VAL A 456 -31.32 -10.42 -10.07
N THR A 457 -31.43 -9.52 -9.09
CA THR A 457 -31.86 -9.85 -7.74
C THR A 457 -33.07 -9.00 -7.39
N TYR A 458 -34.15 -9.65 -6.98
CA TYR A 458 -35.34 -9.02 -6.42
C TYR A 458 -35.38 -9.27 -4.92
N SER A 459 -35.58 -8.21 -4.13
CA SER A 459 -35.68 -8.30 -2.66
C SER A 459 -37.03 -7.79 -2.18
N GLU A 460 -37.76 -8.63 -1.45
CA GLU A 460 -39.07 -8.37 -0.86
C GLU A 460 -38.96 -8.34 0.66
N PRO A 461 -39.27 -7.25 1.34
CA PRO A 461 -39.40 -7.22 2.79
C PRO A 461 -40.67 -7.95 3.21
N ILE A 462 -40.57 -9.05 3.99
CA ILE A 462 -41.68 -9.85 4.48
C ILE A 462 -41.99 -9.60 5.95
N ALA A 463 -41.03 -9.13 6.71
CA ALA A 463 -41.20 -8.71 8.12
C ALA A 463 -40.14 -7.66 8.48
N ARG A 464 -40.20 -7.15 9.73
CA ARG A 464 -39.21 -6.24 10.26
C ARG A 464 -37.81 -6.91 10.24
N ALA A 465 -36.86 -6.31 9.53
CA ALA A 465 -35.51 -6.84 9.31
C ALA A 465 -35.44 -8.24 8.66
N THR A 466 -36.50 -8.68 7.95
CA THR A 466 -36.54 -9.96 7.25
C THR A 466 -36.87 -9.73 5.78
N PHE A 467 -36.01 -10.25 4.90
CA PHE A 467 -36.14 -10.11 3.45
C PHE A 467 -36.18 -11.48 2.79
N LEU A 468 -36.98 -11.60 1.74
CA LEU A 468 -36.94 -12.71 0.81
C LEU A 468 -36.27 -12.24 -0.47
N GLN A 469 -35.21 -12.95 -0.88
CA GLN A 469 -34.46 -12.62 -2.09
C GLN A 469 -34.62 -13.70 -3.14
N PHE A 470 -34.87 -13.27 -4.37
CA PHE A 470 -34.83 -14.10 -5.56
C PHE A 470 -33.71 -13.58 -6.44
N SER A 471 -32.74 -14.46 -6.75
CA SER A 471 -31.62 -14.12 -7.61
C SER A 471 -31.51 -15.10 -8.75
N TYR A 472 -31.34 -14.56 -9.95
CA TYR A 472 -31.01 -15.34 -11.14
C TYR A 472 -29.72 -14.79 -11.73
N GLN A 473 -28.75 -15.68 -12.00
CA GLN A 473 -27.48 -15.34 -12.60
C GLN A 473 -27.23 -16.21 -13.83
N PHE A 474 -26.86 -15.55 -14.93
CA PHE A 474 -26.28 -16.16 -16.12
C PHE A 474 -24.79 -15.80 -16.19
N GLN A 475 -23.95 -16.77 -16.53
CA GLN A 475 -22.53 -16.56 -16.74
C GLN A 475 -22.04 -17.37 -17.94
N TYR A 476 -21.23 -16.73 -18.76
CA TYR A 476 -20.50 -17.38 -19.86
C TYR A 476 -19.00 -17.05 -19.71
N LYS A 477 -18.17 -18.07 -19.95
CA LYS A 477 -16.70 -17.94 -19.99
C LYS A 477 -16.19 -18.69 -21.20
N TYR A 478 -15.28 -18.06 -21.91
CA TYR A 478 -14.52 -18.66 -23.00
C TYR A 478 -13.04 -18.44 -22.74
N SER A 479 -12.23 -19.46 -23.00
CA SER A 479 -10.77 -19.36 -22.96
C SER A 479 -10.20 -20.28 -24.03
N GLU A 480 -9.31 -19.75 -24.83
CA GLU A 480 -8.58 -20.45 -25.86
C GLU A 480 -7.10 -20.17 -25.69
N SER A 481 -6.28 -21.19 -25.76
CA SER A 481 -4.83 -21.09 -25.76
C SER A 481 -4.28 -22.04 -26.81
N ASP A 482 -3.52 -21.48 -27.76
CA ASP A 482 -2.93 -22.26 -28.86
C ASP A 482 -1.40 -22.19 -28.74
N LYS A 483 -0.82 -23.30 -28.27
CA LYS A 483 0.63 -23.43 -28.16
C LYS A 483 1.20 -24.10 -29.39
N THR A 484 1.99 -23.37 -30.16
CA THR A 484 2.72 -23.89 -31.31
C THR A 484 4.24 -23.86 -31.03
N THR A 485 4.90 -24.97 -31.32
CA THR A 485 6.36 -25.10 -31.17
C THR A 485 6.97 -25.39 -32.52
N PHE A 486 7.96 -24.60 -32.91
CA PHE A 486 8.75 -24.76 -34.11
C PHE A 486 10.17 -25.19 -33.74
N ASP A 487 10.62 -26.30 -34.27
CA ASP A 487 12.02 -26.68 -34.18
C ASP A 487 12.81 -25.94 -35.30
N LEU A 488 13.81 -25.17 -34.88
CA LEU A 488 14.63 -24.36 -35.77
C LEU A 488 15.90 -25.11 -36.09
N TYR A 489 16.04 -25.54 -37.35
CA TYR A 489 17.23 -26.21 -37.83
C TYR A 489 18.21 -25.17 -38.36
N LYS A 490 19.49 -25.26 -37.97
CA LYS A 490 20.56 -24.52 -38.66
C LYS A 490 20.67 -25.07 -40.08
N ILE A 491 20.36 -24.25 -41.06
CA ILE A 491 20.73 -24.53 -42.45
C ILE A 491 22.25 -24.30 -42.52
N ASN A 492 23.00 -25.38 -42.68
CA ASN A 492 24.45 -25.36 -42.85
C ASN A 492 24.80 -24.71 -44.19
#